data_48c8ee7e01b885570e6f3d8939cc1b56
#
_entry.id   48c8ee7e01b885570e6f3d8939cc1b56
#
_cell.length_a   1.000
_cell.length_b   1.000
_cell.length_c   1.000
_cell.angle_alpha   90.00
_cell.angle_beta   90.00
_cell.angle_gamma   90.00
#
_symmetry.space_group_name_H-M   'P 1'
#
loop_
_entity.id
_entity.type
_entity.pdbx_description
1 polymer ?
#
loop_
_entity_poly.entity_id
_entity_poly.type
_entity_poly.pdbx_seq_one_letter_code
_entity_poly.pdbx_strand_id
1 'polypeptide(L)'
;MINHIFKRVIFVVIVKFLVLFLLMFAIFRISTNEHLEEVSNEKNFYKVKIKSERGSIYDCRGFPLIDSHKKLIAAIVPSERNFVKLLNIIPENKRKQFIVKFYSKFPFTMEVTKKIKEKGVKIFEILKQSFNYVPACHTIGYLKEGHGVCGIEKSFDSLLRSTNDTEVIYQKDASGRVISNKNPEFYDKSYYNSYGVQLHIDKRIQKIVEEISKKCISKGAVLVTEVPNCEIRASVSLPDFSLNDIDKSLKSKDSDFLNRVNSSYNLGSIFKLVTSACLIESGMNISKVYDCKGAINFEDKTKIRCFNGVSHGKIDLEHAVSLSCNTMFADLSKKIDPKNFLNLAKNLGFGKNLELSPGMISDSGNLPNLEDLKDEKKMAMFSFGQGSLMATPLQVAGLINLISCGGVYHEPKLVKGIINKDGSFENYHFNLPKRVLKFKTTEYLKKFMRTSIISGTGKYANSSIISSAAKTSTAETGMFENGERINHSWIAGFFPFENPKYCIVILVENSDQGGKVCGPIFKEIGEKISKFSN
;
A
#
# COMPACT_ATOMS: atom_id res chain seq x y z
N MET A 1 -9.24 92.69 -11.53
CA MET A 1 -10.34 91.76 -12.03
C MET A 1 -9.80 90.61 -12.89
N ILE A 2 -8.88 90.88 -13.81
CA ILE A 2 -8.27 89.90 -14.74
C ILE A 2 -7.57 88.73 -13.98
N ASN A 3 -6.83 89.04 -12.93
CA ASN A 3 -6.08 88.03 -12.13
C ASN A 3 -6.99 87.05 -11.38
N HIS A 4 -8.23 87.41 -11.02
CA HIS A 4 -9.19 86.56 -10.40
C HIS A 4 -9.87 85.62 -11.39
N ILE A 5 -10.11 86.04 -12.59
CA ILE A 5 -10.67 85.22 -13.67
C ILE A 5 -9.63 84.15 -14.09
N PHE A 6 -8.38 84.58 -14.25
CA PHE A 6 -7.30 83.67 -14.62
C PHE A 6 -7.08 82.54 -13.58
N LYS A 7 -7.10 82.87 -12.29
CA LYS A 7 -7.04 81.86 -11.21
C LYS A 7 -8.22 80.90 -11.23
N ARG A 8 -9.45 81.39 -11.52
CA ARG A 8 -10.63 80.53 -11.65
C ARG A 8 -10.56 79.61 -12.87
N VAL A 9 -10.03 80.08 -14.00
CA VAL A 9 -9.83 79.26 -15.20
C VAL A 9 -8.80 78.16 -14.95
N ILE A 10 -7.66 78.49 -14.32
CA ILE A 10 -6.63 77.50 -13.95
C ILE A 10 -7.22 76.47 -12.99
N PHE A 11 -7.98 76.90 -11.99
CA PHE A 11 -8.64 75.97 -11.05
C PHE A 11 -9.57 75.00 -11.77
N VAL A 12 -10.42 75.50 -12.69
CA VAL A 12 -11.33 74.64 -13.47
C VAL A 12 -10.58 73.66 -14.36
N VAL A 13 -9.44 74.07 -14.96
CA VAL A 13 -8.57 73.23 -15.78
C VAL A 13 -7.94 72.13 -14.90
N ILE A 14 -7.42 72.47 -13.73
CA ILE A 14 -6.84 71.50 -12.80
C ILE A 14 -7.91 70.46 -12.35
N VAL A 15 -9.11 70.92 -12.01
CA VAL A 15 -10.22 70.05 -11.62
C VAL A 15 -10.58 69.10 -12.78
N LYS A 16 -10.65 69.59 -14.03
CA LYS A 16 -10.90 68.75 -15.19
C LYS A 16 -9.80 67.67 -15.38
N PHE A 17 -8.54 68.04 -15.26
CA PHE A 17 -7.44 67.06 -15.34
C PHE A 17 -7.48 66.05 -14.21
N LEU A 18 -7.83 66.46 -12.99
CA LEU A 18 -8.00 65.54 -11.85
C LEU A 18 -9.13 64.53 -12.07
N VAL A 19 -10.27 65.01 -12.58
CA VAL A 19 -11.40 64.10 -12.92
C VAL A 19 -11.02 63.14 -14.02
N LEU A 20 -10.30 63.62 -15.06
CA LEU A 20 -9.85 62.77 -16.16
C LEU A 20 -8.85 61.69 -15.67
N PHE A 21 -7.94 62.09 -14.79
CA PHE A 21 -6.98 61.15 -14.16
C PHE A 21 -7.68 60.09 -13.30
N LEU A 22 -8.68 60.51 -12.48
CA LEU A 22 -9.45 59.57 -11.68
C LEU A 22 -10.24 58.60 -12.55
N LEU A 23 -10.81 59.07 -13.67
CA LEU A 23 -11.51 58.19 -14.62
C LEU A 23 -10.53 57.20 -15.28
N MET A 24 -9.36 57.65 -15.73
CA MET A 24 -8.33 56.77 -16.27
C MET A 24 -7.86 55.72 -15.24
N PHE A 25 -7.67 56.14 -13.99
CA PHE A 25 -7.29 55.25 -12.90
C PHE A 25 -8.40 54.22 -12.58
N ALA A 26 -9.65 54.66 -12.60
CA ALA A 26 -10.78 53.72 -12.41
C ALA A 26 -10.88 52.70 -13.56
N ILE A 27 -10.73 53.16 -14.81
CA ILE A 27 -10.71 52.25 -15.98
C ILE A 27 -9.52 51.27 -15.88
N PHE A 28 -8.34 51.76 -15.52
CA PHE A 28 -7.17 50.92 -15.31
C PHE A 28 -7.42 49.86 -14.22
N ARG A 29 -7.97 50.25 -13.07
CA ARG A 29 -8.32 49.27 -12.01
C ARG A 29 -9.33 48.25 -12.46
N ILE A 30 -10.32 48.63 -13.27
CA ILE A 30 -11.31 47.71 -13.80
C ILE A 30 -10.67 46.75 -14.82
N SER A 31 -9.81 47.26 -15.70
CA SER A 31 -9.18 46.45 -16.74
C SER A 31 -8.09 45.49 -16.23
N THR A 32 -7.52 45.76 -15.04
CA THR A 32 -6.50 44.91 -14.41
C THR A 32 -7.05 44.04 -13.29
N ASN A 33 -8.36 44.03 -13.08
CA ASN A 33 -8.97 43.25 -12.02
C ASN A 33 -9.24 41.82 -12.48
N GLU A 34 -8.40 40.88 -12.03
CA GLU A 34 -8.48 39.45 -12.35
C GLU A 34 -9.87 38.84 -12.01
N HIS A 35 -10.51 39.29 -10.93
CA HIS A 35 -11.84 38.81 -10.56
C HIS A 35 -12.92 39.25 -11.57
N LEU A 36 -12.83 40.46 -12.13
CA LEU A 36 -13.76 40.91 -13.16
C LEU A 36 -13.52 40.22 -14.49
N GLU A 37 -12.30 39.87 -14.79
CA GLU A 37 -11.93 39.06 -15.95
C GLU A 37 -12.49 37.64 -15.82
N GLU A 38 -12.37 36.98 -14.67
CA GLU A 38 -12.98 35.68 -14.40
C GLU A 38 -14.51 35.72 -14.54
N VAL A 39 -15.17 36.70 -13.94
CA VAL A 39 -16.63 36.86 -14.04
C VAL A 39 -17.09 37.15 -15.47
N SER A 40 -16.31 37.94 -16.25
CA SER A 40 -16.58 38.18 -17.66
C SER A 40 -16.42 36.91 -18.50
N ASN A 41 -15.38 36.14 -18.23
CA ASN A 41 -15.13 34.88 -18.90
C ASN A 41 -16.20 33.82 -18.58
N GLU A 42 -16.69 33.73 -17.34
CA GLU A 42 -17.82 32.87 -16.98
C GLU A 42 -19.12 33.27 -17.69
N LYS A 43 -19.35 34.57 -17.86
CA LYS A 43 -20.55 35.07 -18.57
C LYS A 43 -20.52 34.85 -20.07
N ASN A 44 -19.35 34.79 -20.70
CA ASN A 44 -19.21 34.74 -22.15
C ASN A 44 -18.94 33.35 -22.72
N PHE A 45 -18.63 32.36 -21.85
CA PHE A 45 -18.24 31.01 -22.30
C PHE A 45 -19.01 29.91 -21.58
N TYR A 46 -19.25 28.80 -22.28
CA TYR A 46 -19.58 27.49 -21.67
C TYR A 46 -18.32 26.65 -21.61
N LYS A 47 -17.91 26.28 -20.40
CA LYS A 47 -16.83 25.30 -20.17
C LYS A 47 -17.46 23.93 -20.00
N VAL A 48 -17.14 23.01 -20.91
CA VAL A 48 -17.67 21.65 -20.88
C VAL A 48 -16.53 20.69 -20.64
N LYS A 49 -16.55 20.08 -19.47
CA LYS A 49 -15.50 19.16 -19.01
C LYS A 49 -15.54 17.84 -19.81
N ILE A 50 -14.41 17.48 -20.41
CA ILE A 50 -14.22 16.22 -21.15
C ILE A 50 -13.63 15.15 -20.26
N LYS A 51 -12.61 15.50 -19.50
CA LYS A 51 -11.85 14.59 -18.64
C LYS A 51 -11.46 15.31 -17.36
N SER A 52 -11.62 14.62 -16.25
CA SER A 52 -10.92 14.93 -15.00
C SER A 52 -9.75 13.97 -14.89
N GLU A 53 -8.54 14.48 -14.87
CA GLU A 53 -7.37 13.65 -14.74
C GLU A 53 -7.08 13.44 -13.26
N ARG A 54 -7.17 12.18 -12.82
CA ARG A 54 -6.59 11.75 -11.56
C ARG A 54 -5.18 11.23 -11.85
N GLY A 55 -4.22 11.58 -11.02
CA GLY A 55 -2.87 11.06 -11.06
C GLY A 55 -2.85 9.53 -10.98
N SER A 56 -1.80 8.94 -11.49
CA SER A 56 -1.66 7.47 -11.55
C SER A 56 -0.76 6.95 -10.45
N ILE A 57 -1.05 5.72 -10.00
CA ILE A 57 -0.20 4.96 -9.10
C ILE A 57 0.62 3.99 -9.96
N TYR A 58 1.94 4.06 -9.85
CA TYR A 58 2.88 3.30 -10.67
C TYR A 58 3.59 2.21 -9.87
N ASP A 59 3.96 1.14 -10.54
CA ASP A 59 4.84 0.10 -10.01
C ASP A 59 6.31 0.61 -9.92
N CYS A 60 7.19 -0.22 -9.35
CA CYS A 60 8.62 0.14 -9.17
C CYS A 60 9.37 0.44 -10.47
N ARG A 61 8.84 0.01 -11.62
CA ARG A 61 9.38 0.20 -12.97
C ARG A 61 8.70 1.34 -13.74
N GLY A 62 7.72 2.02 -13.14
CA GLY A 62 6.98 3.11 -13.78
C GLY A 62 5.78 2.66 -14.62
N PHE A 63 5.34 1.39 -14.53
CA PHE A 63 4.09 0.94 -15.17
C PHE A 63 2.90 1.22 -14.26
N PRO A 64 1.75 1.70 -14.80
CA PRO A 64 0.58 1.93 -13.98
C PRO A 64 0.07 0.61 -13.36
N LEU A 65 -0.20 0.66 -12.06
CA LEU A 65 -0.78 -0.47 -11.32
C LEU A 65 -2.24 -0.66 -11.68
N ILE A 66 -2.99 0.44 -11.81
CA ILE A 66 -4.39 0.41 -12.22
C ILE A 66 -4.45 0.51 -13.74
N ASP A 67 -5.07 -0.48 -14.37
CA ASP A 67 -5.21 -0.49 -15.82
C ASP A 67 -6.13 0.64 -16.30
N SER A 68 -5.91 1.12 -17.51
CA SER A 68 -6.75 2.10 -18.18
C SER A 68 -7.25 1.57 -19.51
N HIS A 69 -8.45 1.99 -19.90
CA HIS A 69 -9.03 1.67 -21.19
C HIS A 69 -9.43 2.94 -21.93
N LYS A 70 -9.40 2.89 -23.25
CA LYS A 70 -9.80 3.99 -24.09
C LYS A 70 -11.33 4.15 -24.08
N LYS A 71 -11.79 5.38 -23.86
CA LYS A 71 -13.20 5.77 -24.01
C LYS A 71 -13.33 6.93 -24.97
N LEU A 72 -14.45 6.96 -25.66
CA LEU A 72 -14.81 8.07 -26.53
C LEU A 72 -15.81 8.97 -25.79
N ILE A 73 -15.46 10.23 -25.64
CA ILE A 73 -16.32 11.26 -25.06
C ILE A 73 -16.65 12.29 -26.13
N ALA A 74 -17.93 12.48 -26.38
CA ALA A 74 -18.41 13.52 -27.28
C ALA A 74 -18.74 14.78 -26.47
N ALA A 75 -18.19 15.92 -26.89
CA ALA A 75 -18.67 17.25 -26.50
C ALA A 75 -19.71 17.66 -27.54
N ILE A 76 -20.93 17.92 -27.08
CA ILE A 76 -22.13 18.03 -27.91
C ILE A 76 -22.75 19.41 -27.70
N VAL A 77 -22.95 20.13 -28.79
CA VAL A 77 -23.87 21.27 -28.86
C VAL A 77 -25.19 20.76 -29.42
N PRO A 78 -26.28 20.72 -28.62
CA PRO A 78 -27.54 20.15 -29.07
C PRO A 78 -28.11 20.88 -30.30
N SER A 79 -28.52 20.12 -31.32
CA SER A 79 -29.27 20.61 -32.47
C SER A 79 -30.18 19.51 -33.01
N GLU A 80 -31.34 19.86 -33.51
CA GLU A 80 -32.30 18.88 -34.05
C GLU A 80 -31.68 17.95 -35.12
N ARG A 81 -30.69 18.48 -35.86
CA ARG A 81 -29.99 17.74 -36.93
C ARG A 81 -29.10 16.60 -36.43
N ASN A 82 -28.58 16.71 -35.22
CA ASN A 82 -27.62 15.73 -34.67
C ASN A 82 -28.26 14.72 -33.70
N PHE A 83 -29.54 14.92 -33.31
CA PHE A 83 -30.21 14.09 -32.30
C PHE A 83 -30.20 12.59 -32.63
N VAL A 84 -30.76 12.22 -33.81
CA VAL A 84 -30.89 10.82 -34.20
C VAL A 84 -29.52 10.15 -34.37
N LYS A 85 -28.56 10.86 -34.97
CA LYS A 85 -27.21 10.34 -35.16
C LYS A 85 -26.50 10.09 -33.83
N LEU A 86 -26.67 10.99 -32.87
CA LEU A 86 -26.12 10.84 -31.53
C LEU A 86 -26.81 9.71 -30.75
N LEU A 87 -28.12 9.62 -30.81
CA LEU A 87 -28.88 8.56 -30.13
C LEU A 87 -28.40 7.15 -30.54
N ASN A 88 -27.98 6.97 -31.79
CA ASN A 88 -27.47 5.70 -32.34
C ASN A 88 -26.06 5.34 -31.86
N ILE A 89 -25.31 6.30 -31.28
CA ILE A 89 -23.95 6.06 -30.79
C ILE A 89 -23.84 6.20 -29.25
N ILE A 90 -24.93 6.56 -28.59
CA ILE A 90 -24.99 6.59 -27.12
C ILE A 90 -25.26 5.18 -26.59
N PRO A 91 -24.51 4.69 -25.59
CA PRO A 91 -24.79 3.43 -24.92
C PRO A 91 -26.22 3.37 -24.38
N GLU A 92 -26.88 2.22 -24.50
CA GLU A 92 -28.31 2.07 -24.13
C GLU A 92 -28.64 2.51 -22.71
N ASN A 93 -27.79 2.14 -21.76
CA ASN A 93 -27.94 2.51 -20.35
C ASN A 93 -27.83 4.02 -20.09
N LYS A 94 -27.32 4.81 -21.06
CA LYS A 94 -27.15 6.27 -20.95
C LYS A 94 -28.15 7.08 -21.79
N ARG A 95 -29.02 6.43 -22.56
CA ARG A 95 -29.97 7.12 -23.44
C ARG A 95 -30.94 8.04 -22.69
N LYS A 96 -31.44 7.62 -21.52
CA LYS A 96 -32.30 8.48 -20.69
C LYS A 96 -31.58 9.77 -20.26
N GLN A 97 -30.35 9.65 -19.79
CA GLN A 97 -29.53 10.81 -19.39
C GLN A 97 -29.20 11.71 -20.60
N PHE A 98 -28.92 11.11 -21.76
CA PHE A 98 -28.69 11.85 -23.00
C PHE A 98 -29.90 12.72 -23.37
N ILE A 99 -31.12 12.16 -23.38
CA ILE A 99 -32.36 12.87 -23.73
C ILE A 99 -32.53 14.09 -22.81
N VAL A 100 -32.39 13.92 -21.49
CA VAL A 100 -32.53 15.02 -20.52
C VAL A 100 -31.52 16.14 -20.79
N LYS A 101 -30.25 15.80 -20.98
CA LYS A 101 -29.19 16.76 -21.30
C LYS A 101 -29.40 17.44 -22.66
N PHE A 102 -29.88 16.71 -23.66
CA PHE A 102 -30.09 17.23 -25.00
C PHE A 102 -31.18 18.32 -25.02
N TYR A 103 -32.29 18.09 -24.32
CA TYR A 103 -33.38 19.06 -24.23
C TYR A 103 -33.07 20.26 -23.34
N SER A 104 -32.01 20.24 -22.53
CA SER A 104 -31.53 21.41 -21.80
C SER A 104 -31.02 22.53 -22.71
N LYS A 105 -30.70 22.20 -23.97
CA LYS A 105 -30.14 23.09 -25.02
C LYS A 105 -28.75 23.66 -24.71
N PHE A 106 -28.11 23.26 -23.57
CA PHE A 106 -26.77 23.65 -23.22
C PHE A 106 -25.75 22.64 -23.75
N PRO A 107 -24.51 23.07 -24.06
CA PRO A 107 -23.41 22.14 -24.40
C PRO A 107 -23.16 21.16 -23.25
N PHE A 108 -22.93 19.89 -23.58
CA PHE A 108 -22.66 18.85 -22.59
C PHE A 108 -21.72 17.78 -23.14
N THR A 109 -21.18 16.94 -22.24
CA THR A 109 -20.39 15.76 -22.62
C THR A 109 -21.16 14.47 -22.37
N MET A 110 -20.92 13.48 -23.26
CA MET A 110 -21.50 12.15 -23.15
C MET A 110 -20.53 11.10 -23.72
N GLU A 111 -20.49 9.92 -23.09
CA GLU A 111 -19.78 8.76 -23.63
C GLU A 111 -20.49 8.24 -24.89
N VAL A 112 -19.70 7.90 -25.91
CA VAL A 112 -20.19 7.39 -27.19
C VAL A 112 -19.43 6.12 -27.59
N THR A 113 -20.07 5.28 -28.42
CA THR A 113 -19.52 3.98 -28.83
C THR A 113 -18.61 4.06 -30.05
N LYS A 114 -18.78 5.08 -30.90
CA LYS A 114 -18.00 5.25 -32.13
C LYS A 114 -17.80 6.73 -32.49
N LYS A 115 -16.76 6.99 -33.29
CA LYS A 115 -16.48 8.33 -33.83
C LYS A 115 -17.42 8.64 -34.99
N ILE A 116 -18.00 9.84 -34.99
CA ILE A 116 -18.78 10.40 -36.11
C ILE A 116 -18.27 11.81 -36.41
N LYS A 117 -18.47 12.25 -37.68
CA LYS A 117 -18.25 13.65 -38.07
C LYS A 117 -19.62 14.31 -38.21
N GLU A 118 -19.94 15.21 -37.28
CA GLU A 118 -21.22 15.92 -37.28
C GLU A 118 -20.99 17.35 -36.76
N LYS A 119 -21.74 18.32 -37.34
CA LYS A 119 -21.64 19.73 -36.89
C LYS A 119 -22.12 19.86 -35.45
N GLY A 120 -21.36 20.54 -34.62
CA GLY A 120 -21.65 20.71 -33.18
C GLY A 120 -21.27 19.49 -32.33
N VAL A 121 -20.58 18.49 -32.87
CA VAL A 121 -20.11 17.32 -32.12
C VAL A 121 -18.60 17.16 -32.32
N LYS A 122 -17.85 17.16 -31.21
CA LYS A 122 -16.41 16.88 -31.23
C LYS A 122 -16.14 15.67 -30.32
N ILE A 123 -15.53 14.62 -30.85
CA ILE A 123 -15.30 13.37 -30.12
C ILE A 123 -13.82 13.25 -29.76
N PHE A 124 -13.57 13.03 -28.49
CA PHE A 124 -12.25 12.85 -27.89
C PHE A 124 -12.05 11.41 -27.45
N GLU A 125 -10.86 10.89 -27.66
CA GLU A 125 -10.43 9.62 -27.12
C GLU A 125 -9.67 9.90 -25.82
N ILE A 126 -10.18 9.40 -24.72
CA ILE A 126 -9.58 9.57 -23.40
C ILE A 126 -9.21 8.22 -22.79
N LEU A 127 -8.16 8.19 -21.97
CA LEU A 127 -7.84 7.06 -21.11
C LEU A 127 -8.65 7.19 -19.81
N LYS A 128 -9.40 6.16 -19.46
CA LYS A 128 -10.11 6.08 -18.18
C LYS A 128 -9.60 4.88 -17.38
N GLN A 129 -9.21 5.11 -16.13
CA GLN A 129 -8.81 4.04 -15.22
C GLN A 129 -9.94 3.03 -15.03
N SER A 130 -9.58 1.75 -15.00
CA SER A 130 -10.51 0.64 -14.77
C SER A 130 -10.29 0.08 -13.39
N PHE A 131 -11.28 0.17 -12.54
CA PHE A 131 -11.24 -0.38 -11.18
C PHE A 131 -11.91 -1.76 -11.07
N ASN A 132 -12.10 -2.46 -12.20
CA ASN A 132 -12.62 -3.84 -12.19
C ASN A 132 -11.70 -4.81 -11.46
N TYR A 133 -10.39 -4.57 -11.55
CA TYR A 133 -9.36 -5.27 -10.81
C TYR A 133 -8.29 -4.25 -10.39
N VAL A 134 -7.98 -4.21 -9.10
CA VAL A 134 -6.90 -3.40 -8.53
C VAL A 134 -5.94 -4.35 -7.82
N PRO A 135 -4.69 -4.48 -8.30
CA PRO A 135 -3.69 -5.30 -7.62
C PRO A 135 -3.41 -4.72 -6.23
N ALA A 136 -3.12 -5.57 -5.26
CA ALA A 136 -2.88 -5.15 -3.87
C ALA A 136 -4.01 -4.23 -3.32
N CYS A 137 -5.28 -4.59 -3.52
CA CYS A 137 -6.42 -3.71 -3.31
C CYS A 137 -6.46 -3.05 -1.93
N HIS A 138 -6.06 -3.75 -0.85
CA HIS A 138 -5.97 -3.19 0.50
C HIS A 138 -4.87 -2.13 0.64
N THR A 139 -3.80 -2.26 -0.15
CA THR A 139 -2.67 -1.32 -0.16
C THR A 139 -2.96 -0.13 -1.06
N ILE A 140 -3.43 -0.38 -2.29
CA ILE A 140 -3.79 0.68 -3.24
C ILE A 140 -5.03 1.44 -2.76
N GLY A 141 -6.06 0.72 -2.33
CA GLY A 141 -7.34 1.31 -1.92
C GLY A 141 -8.34 1.46 -3.06
N TYR A 142 -9.39 2.25 -2.80
CA TYR A 142 -10.45 2.50 -3.77
C TYR A 142 -10.98 3.93 -3.68
N LEU A 143 -11.74 4.32 -4.70
CA LEU A 143 -12.37 5.63 -4.82
C LEU A 143 -13.88 5.53 -4.58
N LYS A 144 -14.43 6.53 -3.86
CA LYS A 144 -15.87 6.80 -3.79
C LYS A 144 -16.10 8.25 -4.21
N GLU A 145 -16.92 8.46 -5.22
CA GLU A 145 -17.22 9.79 -5.76
C GLU A 145 -15.98 10.61 -6.16
N GLY A 146 -14.91 9.92 -6.62
CA GLY A 146 -13.65 10.54 -7.02
C GLY A 146 -12.66 10.82 -5.88
N HIS A 147 -13.01 10.49 -4.64
CA HIS A 147 -12.17 10.63 -3.46
C HIS A 147 -11.58 9.29 -3.01
N GLY A 148 -10.33 9.30 -2.61
CA GLY A 148 -9.67 8.14 -2.01
C GLY A 148 -10.23 7.82 -0.63
N VAL A 149 -10.68 6.57 -0.42
CA VAL A 149 -11.31 6.14 0.84
C VAL A 149 -10.33 5.45 1.76
N CYS A 150 -9.44 4.65 1.21
CA CYS A 150 -8.39 3.93 1.95
C CYS A 150 -7.14 3.76 1.10
N GLY A 151 -6.08 3.20 1.68
CA GLY A 151 -4.85 2.88 0.99
C GLY A 151 -4.10 4.10 0.44
N ILE A 152 -3.27 3.89 -0.56
CA ILE A 152 -2.50 4.93 -1.27
C ILE A 152 -3.42 5.96 -1.90
N GLU A 153 -4.59 5.54 -2.42
CA GLU A 153 -5.61 6.44 -2.96
C GLU A 153 -6.05 7.50 -1.95
N LYS A 154 -6.17 7.13 -0.65
CA LYS A 154 -6.49 8.07 0.43
C LYS A 154 -5.27 8.87 0.86
N SER A 155 -4.13 8.20 1.06
CA SER A 155 -2.89 8.85 1.55
C SER A 155 -2.46 10.02 0.66
N PHE A 156 -2.65 9.90 -0.65
CA PHE A 156 -2.25 10.89 -1.64
C PHE A 156 -3.45 11.49 -2.39
N ASP A 157 -4.67 11.48 -1.79
CA ASP A 157 -5.87 11.95 -2.50
C ASP A 157 -5.75 13.38 -2.99
N SER A 158 -5.26 14.30 -2.16
CA SER A 158 -5.06 15.70 -2.54
C SER A 158 -4.07 15.88 -3.70
N LEU A 159 -3.00 15.07 -3.73
CA LEU A 159 -2.00 15.06 -4.79
C LEU A 159 -2.55 14.47 -6.09
N LEU A 160 -3.17 13.27 -5.98
CA LEU A 160 -3.69 12.52 -7.12
C LEU A 160 -4.94 13.15 -7.72
N ARG A 161 -5.72 13.86 -6.94
CA ARG A 161 -6.90 14.60 -7.40
C ARG A 161 -6.47 15.91 -8.06
N SER A 162 -5.89 15.81 -9.23
CA SER A 162 -5.43 16.95 -10.00
C SER A 162 -6.58 17.89 -10.38
N THR A 163 -6.30 19.18 -10.37
CA THR A 163 -7.21 20.25 -10.84
C THR A 163 -7.16 20.45 -12.35
N ASN A 164 -6.41 19.63 -13.09
CA ASN A 164 -6.24 19.78 -14.52
C ASN A 164 -7.35 19.07 -15.27
N ASP A 165 -8.50 19.74 -15.36
CA ASP A 165 -9.58 19.29 -16.22
C ASP A 165 -9.29 19.64 -17.68
N THR A 166 -9.47 18.67 -18.57
CA THR A 166 -9.53 18.96 -20.01
C THR A 166 -10.91 19.46 -20.33
N GLU A 167 -11.02 20.68 -20.85
CA GLU A 167 -12.28 21.35 -21.11
C GLU A 167 -12.39 21.75 -22.58
N VAL A 168 -13.62 21.76 -23.09
CA VAL A 168 -13.96 22.43 -24.34
C VAL A 168 -14.73 23.70 -24.01
N ILE A 169 -14.24 24.81 -24.53
CA ILE A 169 -14.78 26.15 -24.29
C ILE A 169 -15.59 26.57 -25.52
N TYR A 170 -16.88 26.81 -25.33
CA TYR A 170 -17.79 27.33 -26.34
C TYR A 170 -18.13 28.78 -26.04
N GLN A 171 -17.94 29.67 -27.02
CA GLN A 171 -18.38 31.05 -26.89
C GLN A 171 -19.90 31.14 -27.03
N LYS A 172 -20.57 31.94 -26.18
CA LYS A 172 -22.01 32.20 -26.23
C LYS A 172 -22.30 33.67 -26.55
N ASP A 173 -23.45 33.92 -27.15
CA ASP A 173 -24.00 35.25 -27.37
C ASP A 173 -24.68 35.79 -26.10
N ALA A 174 -25.13 37.02 -26.16
CA ALA A 174 -25.83 37.66 -25.04
C ALA A 174 -27.17 36.96 -24.63
N SER A 175 -27.76 36.14 -25.53
CA SER A 175 -28.94 35.33 -25.25
C SER A 175 -28.59 33.95 -24.69
N GLY A 176 -27.29 33.66 -24.49
CA GLY A 176 -26.81 32.37 -23.99
C GLY A 176 -26.70 31.26 -25.05
N ARG A 177 -26.84 31.58 -26.35
CA ARG A 177 -26.70 30.56 -27.42
C ARG A 177 -25.24 30.41 -27.84
N VAL A 178 -24.82 29.18 -28.11
CA VAL A 178 -23.47 28.93 -28.62
C VAL A 178 -23.30 29.55 -30.01
N ILE A 179 -22.24 30.31 -30.19
CA ILE A 179 -21.88 30.94 -31.47
C ILE A 179 -21.30 29.86 -32.40
N SER A 180 -22.13 29.34 -33.31
CA SER A 180 -21.84 28.17 -34.14
C SER A 180 -20.75 28.35 -35.21
N ASN A 181 -20.33 29.59 -35.48
CA ASN A 181 -19.34 29.90 -36.51
C ASN A 181 -17.90 30.00 -35.96
N LYS A 182 -17.71 29.93 -34.63
CA LYS A 182 -16.39 29.83 -34.02
C LYS A 182 -16.10 28.39 -33.64
N ASN A 183 -14.92 27.92 -34.00
CA ASN A 183 -14.44 26.62 -33.51
C ASN A 183 -14.32 26.68 -32.00
N PRO A 184 -14.81 25.66 -31.28
CA PRO A 184 -14.62 25.59 -29.85
C PRO A 184 -13.12 25.58 -29.51
N GLU A 185 -12.70 26.39 -28.58
CA GLU A 185 -11.33 26.37 -28.08
C GLU A 185 -11.16 25.12 -27.21
N PHE A 186 -10.10 24.40 -27.50
CA PHE A 186 -9.70 23.23 -26.75
C PHE A 186 -8.64 23.63 -25.74
N TYR A 187 -9.01 23.63 -24.47
CA TYR A 187 -8.09 23.89 -23.40
C TYR A 187 -7.63 22.56 -22.80
N ASP A 188 -6.52 22.05 -23.34
CA ASP A 188 -5.88 20.84 -22.82
C ASP A 188 -4.86 21.23 -21.75
N LYS A 189 -5.30 21.21 -20.49
CA LYS A 189 -4.39 21.36 -19.35
C LYS A 189 -3.56 20.09 -19.11
N SER A 190 -3.88 18.98 -19.78
CA SER A 190 -3.17 17.71 -19.67
C SER A 190 -1.81 17.67 -20.36
N TYR A 191 -1.45 18.74 -21.08
CA TYR A 191 -0.08 18.91 -21.62
C TYR A 191 0.97 18.96 -20.50
N TYR A 192 0.55 19.21 -19.28
CA TYR A 192 1.37 19.06 -18.07
C TYR A 192 1.00 17.73 -17.43
N ASN A 193 1.97 16.81 -17.33
CA ASN A 193 1.80 15.51 -16.68
C ASN A 193 1.05 15.66 -15.36
N SER A 194 0.12 14.75 -15.09
CA SER A 194 -0.52 14.70 -13.77
C SER A 194 0.50 14.19 -12.75
N TYR A 195 0.32 14.58 -11.49
CA TYR A 195 1.08 13.98 -10.40
C TYR A 195 0.93 12.46 -10.41
N GLY A 196 1.95 11.76 -9.98
CA GLY A 196 1.93 10.31 -9.80
C GLY A 196 2.58 9.88 -8.51
N VAL A 197 2.19 8.72 -8.01
CA VAL A 197 2.85 8.07 -6.88
C VAL A 197 3.47 6.78 -7.36
N GLN A 198 4.78 6.64 -7.23
CA GLN A 198 5.49 5.42 -7.56
C GLN A 198 5.69 4.59 -6.30
N LEU A 199 5.30 3.32 -6.35
CA LEU A 199 5.47 2.36 -5.27
C LEU A 199 6.68 1.45 -5.53
N HIS A 200 7.14 0.77 -4.47
CA HIS A 200 8.11 -0.32 -4.61
C HIS A 200 7.48 -1.63 -5.11
N ILE A 201 6.15 -1.75 -5.17
CA ILE A 201 5.44 -2.92 -5.70
C ILE A 201 5.86 -3.18 -7.16
N ASP A 202 6.22 -4.43 -7.47
CA ASP A 202 6.39 -4.92 -8.85
C ASP A 202 5.10 -5.62 -9.30
N LYS A 203 4.41 -5.07 -10.30
CA LYS A 203 3.12 -5.58 -10.81
C LYS A 203 3.19 -7.06 -11.21
N ARG A 204 4.34 -7.55 -11.68
CA ARG A 204 4.54 -8.95 -12.07
C ARG A 204 4.59 -9.86 -10.84
N ILE A 205 5.39 -9.46 -9.82
CA ILE A 205 5.52 -10.21 -8.57
C ILE A 205 4.18 -10.21 -7.83
N GLN A 206 3.52 -9.04 -7.75
CA GLN A 206 2.20 -8.90 -7.13
C GLN A 206 1.19 -9.86 -7.75
N LYS A 207 1.12 -9.92 -9.09
CA LYS A 207 0.21 -10.83 -9.81
C LYS A 207 0.47 -12.30 -9.48
N ILE A 208 1.73 -12.73 -9.46
CA ILE A 208 2.10 -14.10 -9.10
C ILE A 208 1.64 -14.44 -7.68
N VAL A 209 1.95 -13.54 -6.73
CA VAL A 209 1.61 -13.74 -5.32
C VAL A 209 0.11 -13.80 -5.12
N GLU A 210 -0.66 -12.93 -5.77
CA GLU A 210 -2.13 -12.95 -5.70
C GLU A 210 -2.73 -14.24 -6.28
N GLU A 211 -2.29 -14.66 -7.45
CA GLU A 211 -2.78 -15.86 -8.11
C GLU A 211 -2.57 -17.12 -7.27
N ILE A 212 -1.41 -17.24 -6.61
CA ILE A 212 -1.10 -18.37 -5.74
C ILE A 212 -1.89 -18.26 -4.43
N SER A 213 -1.86 -17.08 -3.80
CA SER A 213 -2.51 -16.86 -2.50
C SER A 213 -4.01 -17.10 -2.55
N LYS A 214 -4.71 -16.60 -3.57
CA LYS A 214 -6.15 -16.78 -3.76
C LYS A 214 -6.59 -18.23 -3.94
N LYS A 215 -5.70 -19.10 -4.42
CA LYS A 215 -5.97 -20.54 -4.55
C LYS A 215 -5.79 -21.31 -3.25
N CYS A 216 -4.88 -20.83 -2.37
CA CYS A 216 -4.40 -21.60 -1.24
C CYS A 216 -4.79 -21.02 0.13
N ILE A 217 -5.22 -19.77 0.19
CA ILE A 217 -5.46 -19.03 1.43
C ILE A 217 -6.87 -18.44 1.39
N SER A 218 -7.72 -18.83 2.34
CA SER A 218 -9.04 -18.20 2.51
C SER A 218 -8.92 -16.89 3.30
N LYS A 219 -8.20 -16.90 4.43
CA LYS A 219 -7.94 -15.74 5.28
C LYS A 219 -6.46 -15.69 5.63
N GLY A 220 -5.80 -14.56 5.38
CA GLY A 220 -4.38 -14.43 5.69
C GLY A 220 -3.70 -13.30 4.93
N ALA A 221 -2.37 -13.31 4.97
CA ALA A 221 -1.54 -12.31 4.31
C ALA A 221 -0.30 -12.93 3.69
N VAL A 222 0.13 -12.37 2.57
CA VAL A 222 1.42 -12.67 1.95
C VAL A 222 2.13 -11.37 1.63
N LEU A 223 3.36 -11.26 2.11
CA LEU A 223 4.22 -10.09 1.89
C LEU A 223 5.54 -10.56 1.28
N VAL A 224 5.96 -9.90 0.20
CA VAL A 224 7.27 -10.11 -0.43
C VAL A 224 8.05 -8.81 -0.39
N THR A 225 9.27 -8.86 0.16
CA THR A 225 10.18 -7.71 0.18
C THR A 225 11.50 -8.04 -0.51
N GLU A 226 12.16 -7.03 -1.07
CA GLU A 226 13.48 -7.17 -1.70
C GLU A 226 14.59 -6.78 -0.72
N VAL A 227 15.63 -7.59 -0.70
CA VAL A 227 16.85 -7.43 0.10
C VAL A 227 17.84 -6.56 -0.68
N PRO A 228 18.62 -5.66 -0.05
CA PRO A 228 18.70 -5.44 1.41
C PRO A 228 17.73 -4.39 1.95
N ASN A 229 17.09 -3.60 1.11
CA ASN A 229 16.41 -2.36 1.49
C ASN A 229 15.01 -2.57 2.10
N CYS A 230 14.51 -3.80 2.17
CA CYS A 230 13.16 -4.15 2.63
C CYS A 230 12.05 -3.47 1.81
N GLU A 231 12.24 -3.35 0.49
CA GLU A 231 11.28 -2.76 -0.44
C GLU A 231 10.13 -3.73 -0.71
N ILE A 232 8.89 -3.32 -0.48
CA ILE A 232 7.71 -4.17 -0.64
C ILE A 232 7.44 -4.39 -2.13
N ARG A 233 7.70 -5.61 -2.63
CA ARG A 233 7.48 -6.00 -4.02
C ARG A 233 6.09 -6.58 -4.27
N ALA A 234 5.48 -7.18 -3.22
CA ALA A 234 4.09 -7.60 -3.25
C ALA A 234 3.47 -7.55 -1.85
N SER A 235 2.18 -7.21 -1.79
CA SER A 235 1.40 -7.13 -0.56
C SER A 235 -0.01 -7.66 -0.83
N VAL A 236 -0.36 -8.80 -0.23
CA VAL A 236 -1.63 -9.48 -0.41
C VAL A 236 -2.29 -9.69 0.95
N SER A 237 -3.53 -9.25 1.08
CA SER A 237 -4.42 -9.51 2.21
C SER A 237 -5.67 -10.23 1.68
N LEU A 238 -6.11 -11.28 2.33
CA LEU A 238 -7.24 -12.10 1.93
C LEU A 238 -8.23 -12.29 3.11
N PRO A 239 -9.55 -12.32 2.82
CA PRO A 239 -10.16 -12.14 1.50
C PRO A 239 -9.99 -10.72 0.94
N ASP A 240 -10.06 -10.60 -0.41
CA ASP A 240 -10.14 -9.30 -1.07
C ASP A 240 -11.54 -8.70 -0.88
N PHE A 241 -11.63 -7.38 -0.83
CA PHE A 241 -12.93 -6.72 -0.95
C PHE A 241 -13.31 -6.49 -2.43
N SER A 242 -14.61 -6.59 -2.73
CA SER A 242 -15.12 -6.36 -4.09
C SER A 242 -15.32 -4.87 -4.36
N LEU A 243 -14.61 -4.33 -5.34
CA LEU A 243 -14.80 -2.94 -5.80
C LEU A 243 -16.14 -2.73 -6.54
N ASN A 244 -16.72 -3.81 -7.08
CA ASN A 244 -18.01 -3.76 -7.77
C ASN A 244 -19.20 -3.86 -6.80
N ASP A 245 -18.97 -4.35 -5.58
CA ASP A 245 -20.00 -4.51 -4.55
C ASP A 245 -19.40 -4.27 -3.15
N ILE A 246 -19.10 -3.01 -2.88
CA ILE A 246 -18.49 -2.57 -1.61
C ILE A 246 -19.44 -2.86 -0.43
N ASP A 247 -20.75 -2.69 -0.61
CA ASP A 247 -21.74 -2.90 0.44
C ASP A 247 -21.79 -4.37 0.89
N LYS A 248 -21.59 -5.31 -0.02
CA LYS A 248 -21.48 -6.73 0.30
C LYS A 248 -20.22 -7.02 1.12
N SER A 249 -19.09 -6.49 0.72
CA SER A 249 -17.83 -6.65 1.45
C SER A 249 -17.85 -5.98 2.84
N LEU A 250 -18.58 -4.87 3.01
CA LEU A 250 -18.78 -4.21 4.33
C LEU A 250 -19.60 -5.07 5.29
N LYS A 251 -20.51 -5.89 4.78
CA LYS A 251 -21.36 -6.82 5.58
C LYS A 251 -20.73 -8.19 5.75
N SER A 252 -19.56 -8.43 5.18
CA SER A 252 -18.86 -9.70 5.25
C SER A 252 -18.42 -10.00 6.69
N LYS A 253 -18.72 -11.23 7.17
CA LYS A 253 -18.22 -11.75 8.45
C LYS A 253 -16.72 -12.04 8.43
N ASP A 254 -16.11 -12.04 7.24
CA ASP A 254 -14.70 -12.36 7.02
C ASP A 254 -13.79 -11.16 7.14
N SER A 255 -14.35 -9.96 7.46
CA SER A 255 -13.60 -8.70 7.60
C SER A 255 -12.79 -8.40 6.34
N ASP A 256 -13.48 -8.36 5.18
CA ASP A 256 -12.86 -8.19 3.86
C ASP A 256 -12.02 -6.90 3.74
N PHE A 257 -12.36 -5.85 4.50
CA PHE A 257 -11.59 -4.59 4.50
C PHE A 257 -10.36 -4.58 5.42
N LEU A 258 -10.16 -5.64 6.22
CA LEU A 258 -9.01 -5.71 7.10
C LEU A 258 -7.73 -5.92 6.29
N ASN A 259 -6.80 -4.96 6.37
CA ASN A 259 -5.48 -5.15 5.80
C ASN A 259 -4.61 -6.00 6.74
N ARG A 260 -4.63 -7.30 6.54
CA ARG A 260 -3.93 -8.28 7.36
C ARG A 260 -2.42 -8.16 7.35
N VAL A 261 -1.86 -7.50 6.32
CA VAL A 261 -0.42 -7.18 6.26
C VAL A 261 -0.03 -6.17 7.33
N ASN A 262 -0.95 -5.23 7.65
CA ASN A 262 -0.74 -4.16 8.62
C ASN A 262 -1.23 -4.51 10.02
N SER A 263 -1.95 -5.62 10.18
CA SER A 263 -2.60 -6.02 11.44
C SER A 263 -1.73 -6.96 12.26
N SER A 264 -1.93 -6.96 13.58
CA SER A 264 -1.14 -7.72 14.54
C SER A 264 -1.74 -9.09 14.83
N TYR A 265 -0.87 -10.10 14.91
CA TYR A 265 -1.22 -11.49 15.16
C TYR A 265 -0.24 -12.14 16.13
N ASN A 266 -0.67 -13.20 16.80
CA ASN A 266 0.21 -14.04 17.59
C ASN A 266 1.31 -14.62 16.67
N LEU A 267 2.58 -14.44 17.06
CA LEU A 267 3.72 -14.74 16.19
C LEU A 267 4.25 -16.17 16.35
N GLY A 268 4.33 -16.63 17.59
CA GLY A 268 4.85 -17.95 17.90
C GLY A 268 6.34 -18.13 17.53
N SER A 269 6.66 -19.32 17.08
CA SER A 269 8.04 -19.82 16.94
C SER A 269 8.97 -19.04 15.98
N ILE A 270 8.47 -18.10 15.19
CA ILE A 270 9.36 -17.18 14.43
C ILE A 270 10.17 -16.33 15.41
N PHE A 271 9.61 -15.97 16.57
CA PHE A 271 10.29 -15.17 17.59
C PHE A 271 11.51 -15.87 18.20
N LYS A 272 11.64 -17.19 18.09
CA LYS A 272 12.86 -17.93 18.48
C LYS A 272 14.11 -17.44 17.75
N LEU A 273 13.97 -16.82 16.58
CA LEU A 273 15.08 -16.16 15.88
C LEU A 273 15.61 -14.96 16.67
N VAL A 274 14.70 -14.16 17.27
CA VAL A 274 15.06 -13.03 18.13
C VAL A 274 15.74 -13.52 19.40
N THR A 275 15.20 -14.57 20.01
CA THR A 275 15.79 -15.19 21.21
C THR A 275 17.16 -15.77 20.93
N SER A 276 17.33 -16.47 19.80
CA SER A 276 18.63 -17.00 19.37
C SER A 276 19.63 -15.88 19.12
N ALA A 277 19.20 -14.77 18.47
CA ALA A 277 20.05 -13.59 18.31
C ALA A 277 20.52 -13.04 19.66
N CYS A 278 19.62 -12.88 20.62
CA CYS A 278 19.95 -12.40 21.96
C CYS A 278 21.00 -13.30 22.66
N LEU A 279 20.81 -14.62 22.61
CA LEU A 279 21.71 -15.59 23.19
C LEU A 279 23.10 -15.56 22.53
N ILE A 280 23.16 -15.48 21.19
CA ILE A 280 24.42 -15.42 20.44
C ILE A 280 25.17 -14.11 20.72
N GLU A 281 24.47 -12.96 20.72
CA GLU A 281 25.06 -11.65 21.02
C GLU A 281 25.60 -11.58 22.44
N SER A 282 25.00 -12.30 23.41
CA SER A 282 25.50 -12.42 24.79
C SER A 282 26.68 -13.40 24.95
N GLY A 283 27.16 -14.00 23.86
CA GLY A 283 28.32 -14.90 23.87
C GLY A 283 28.01 -16.35 24.25
N MET A 284 26.74 -16.78 24.16
CA MET A 284 26.39 -18.17 24.47
C MET A 284 27.10 -19.15 23.50
N ASN A 285 27.58 -20.26 24.04
CA ASN A 285 28.08 -21.37 23.25
C ASN A 285 26.93 -22.07 22.51
N ILE A 286 26.83 -21.84 21.19
CA ILE A 286 25.75 -22.38 20.34
C ILE A 286 25.76 -23.91 20.18
N SER A 287 26.93 -24.54 20.39
CA SER A 287 27.08 -26.00 20.31
C SER A 287 26.80 -26.70 21.64
N LYS A 288 26.36 -25.94 22.68
CA LYS A 288 25.98 -26.55 23.95
C LYS A 288 24.76 -27.45 23.78
N VAL A 289 24.92 -28.71 24.15
CA VAL A 289 23.88 -29.71 24.05
C VAL A 289 22.84 -29.56 25.15
N TYR A 290 21.59 -29.61 24.79
CA TYR A 290 20.42 -29.65 25.66
C TYR A 290 19.65 -30.96 25.42
N ASP A 291 19.23 -31.65 26.50
CA ASP A 291 18.46 -32.88 26.43
C ASP A 291 16.97 -32.59 26.55
N CYS A 292 16.28 -32.50 25.42
CA CYS A 292 14.85 -32.19 25.36
C CYS A 292 14.00 -33.43 25.67
N LYS A 293 13.31 -33.43 26.78
CA LYS A 293 12.35 -34.49 27.20
C LYS A 293 10.92 -34.26 26.72
N GLY A 294 10.68 -33.27 25.85
CA GLY A 294 9.33 -32.94 25.36
C GLY A 294 8.54 -32.01 26.29
N ALA A 295 8.95 -31.84 27.54
CA ALA A 295 8.32 -30.94 28.51
C ALA A 295 9.32 -30.47 29.57
N ILE A 296 9.06 -29.27 30.12
CA ILE A 296 9.77 -28.70 31.27
C ILE A 296 8.72 -28.22 32.31
N ASN A 297 9.00 -28.47 33.60
CA ASN A 297 8.13 -28.07 34.70
C ASN A 297 8.70 -26.79 35.36
N PHE A 298 7.84 -25.89 35.80
CA PHE A 298 8.14 -24.73 36.61
C PHE A 298 7.77 -24.98 38.08
N GLU A 299 8.25 -24.13 38.98
CA GLU A 299 8.02 -24.26 40.42
C GLU A 299 6.55 -24.21 40.80
N ASP A 300 5.74 -23.44 40.07
CA ASP A 300 4.28 -23.33 40.22
C ASP A 300 3.50 -24.58 39.68
N LYS A 301 4.19 -25.69 39.40
CA LYS A 301 3.67 -26.91 38.77
C LYS A 301 3.14 -26.73 37.36
N THR A 302 3.26 -25.56 36.76
CA THR A 302 2.91 -25.41 35.34
C THR A 302 3.94 -26.10 34.45
N LYS A 303 3.48 -26.49 33.27
CA LYS A 303 4.27 -27.30 32.33
C LYS A 303 4.28 -26.67 30.95
N ILE A 304 5.46 -26.35 30.45
CA ILE A 304 5.67 -25.99 29.04
C ILE A 304 6.03 -27.25 28.26
N ARG A 305 5.35 -27.46 27.11
CA ARG A 305 5.55 -28.64 26.25
C ARG A 305 6.03 -28.21 24.86
N CYS A 306 6.84 -29.07 24.24
CA CYS A 306 7.02 -29.01 22.80
C CYS A 306 5.71 -29.38 22.10
N PHE A 307 5.60 -29.02 20.82
CA PHE A 307 4.40 -29.32 20.02
C PHE A 307 4.06 -30.82 20.13
N ASN A 308 2.83 -31.13 20.47
CA ASN A 308 2.34 -32.51 20.74
C ASN A 308 3.18 -33.30 21.79
N GLY A 309 3.93 -32.63 22.65
CA GLY A 309 4.76 -33.26 23.68
C GLY A 309 5.97 -34.04 23.16
N VAL A 310 6.35 -33.86 21.90
CA VAL A 310 7.45 -34.60 21.26
C VAL A 310 8.78 -34.28 21.93
N SER A 311 9.52 -35.32 22.34
CA SER A 311 10.91 -35.22 22.79
C SER A 311 11.85 -35.13 21.59
N HIS A 312 12.77 -34.15 21.59
CA HIS A 312 13.76 -33.98 20.53
C HIS A 312 15.13 -34.63 20.87
N GLY A 313 15.27 -35.17 22.09
CA GLY A 313 16.53 -35.74 22.55
C GLY A 313 17.64 -34.69 22.72
N LYS A 314 18.87 -35.11 22.49
CA LYS A 314 20.06 -34.26 22.60
C LYS A 314 20.20 -33.36 21.38
N ILE A 315 19.99 -32.06 21.55
CA ILE A 315 20.02 -31.04 20.50
C ILE A 315 20.85 -29.81 20.92
N ASP A 316 21.42 -29.13 19.96
CA ASP A 316 22.04 -27.81 20.11
C ASP A 316 21.10 -26.68 19.70
N LEU A 317 21.57 -25.43 19.66
CA LEU A 317 20.73 -24.27 19.33
C LEU A 317 20.25 -24.32 17.86
N GLU A 318 21.07 -24.79 16.92
CA GLU A 318 20.68 -24.97 15.52
C GLU A 318 19.48 -25.92 15.38
N HIS A 319 19.58 -27.10 16.00
CA HIS A 319 18.52 -28.10 15.97
C HIS A 319 17.28 -27.65 16.75
N ALA A 320 17.46 -26.88 17.83
CA ALA A 320 16.32 -26.31 18.57
C ALA A 320 15.52 -25.30 17.74
N VAL A 321 16.18 -24.48 16.92
CA VAL A 321 15.51 -23.57 15.97
C VAL A 321 14.85 -24.39 14.85
N SER A 322 15.56 -25.33 14.24
CA SER A 322 15.07 -26.10 13.08
C SER A 322 13.87 -27.01 13.43
N LEU A 323 13.92 -27.67 14.60
CA LEU A 323 12.84 -28.53 15.13
C LEU A 323 11.81 -27.76 15.94
N SER A 324 12.00 -26.46 16.13
CA SER A 324 11.11 -25.58 16.89
C SER A 324 10.90 -26.00 18.36
N CYS A 325 11.96 -26.42 19.07
CA CYS A 325 11.92 -26.89 20.44
C CYS A 325 11.50 -25.78 21.42
N ASN A 326 10.36 -25.92 22.10
CA ASN A 326 9.91 -24.93 23.11
C ASN A 326 10.70 -25.05 24.41
N THR A 327 10.98 -26.28 24.86
CA THR A 327 11.58 -26.53 26.17
C THR A 327 13.00 -25.99 26.28
N MET A 328 13.81 -26.09 25.20
CA MET A 328 15.14 -25.52 25.21
C MET A 328 15.10 -23.99 25.32
N PHE A 329 14.21 -23.33 24.57
CA PHE A 329 14.08 -21.86 24.65
C PHE A 329 13.54 -21.41 26.01
N ALA A 330 12.58 -22.14 26.59
CA ALA A 330 12.10 -21.89 27.95
C ALA A 330 13.20 -22.03 29.01
N ASP A 331 14.08 -23.05 28.90
CA ASP A 331 15.21 -23.19 29.80
C ASP A 331 16.27 -22.11 29.60
N LEU A 332 16.60 -21.79 28.36
CA LEU A 332 17.61 -20.77 28.04
C LEU A 332 17.14 -19.36 28.41
N SER A 333 15.84 -19.10 28.46
CA SER A 333 15.30 -17.79 28.85
C SER A 333 15.76 -17.34 30.23
N LYS A 334 16.02 -18.28 31.17
CA LYS A 334 16.58 -18.03 32.51
C LYS A 334 17.95 -17.34 32.48
N LYS A 335 18.68 -17.40 31.35
CA LYS A 335 20.02 -16.84 31.16
C LYS A 335 20.01 -15.51 30.44
N ILE A 336 18.84 -15.05 30.02
CA ILE A 336 18.68 -13.80 29.25
C ILE A 336 18.30 -12.68 30.22
N ASP A 337 19.00 -11.56 30.15
CA ASP A 337 18.58 -10.34 30.81
C ASP A 337 17.31 -9.78 30.15
N PRO A 338 16.19 -9.64 30.90
CA PRO A 338 14.91 -9.23 30.34
C PRO A 338 14.94 -7.86 29.66
N LYS A 339 15.73 -6.90 30.18
CA LYS A 339 15.85 -5.54 29.64
C LYS A 339 16.57 -5.56 28.29
N ASN A 340 17.66 -6.30 28.18
CA ASN A 340 18.42 -6.44 26.94
C ASN A 340 17.60 -7.15 25.87
N PHE A 341 16.85 -8.18 26.25
CA PHE A 341 15.98 -8.92 25.35
C PHE A 341 14.84 -8.05 24.78
N LEU A 342 14.15 -7.32 25.65
CA LEU A 342 13.10 -6.40 25.25
C LEU A 342 13.63 -5.27 24.35
N ASN A 343 14.82 -4.72 24.68
CA ASN A 343 15.47 -3.71 23.86
C ASN A 343 15.87 -4.24 22.49
N LEU A 344 16.38 -5.47 22.40
CA LEU A 344 16.68 -6.11 21.14
C LEU A 344 15.41 -6.27 20.29
N ALA A 345 14.31 -6.78 20.86
CA ALA A 345 13.04 -6.90 20.15
C ALA A 345 12.57 -5.54 19.60
N LYS A 346 12.64 -4.47 20.41
CA LYS A 346 12.30 -3.10 19.96
C LYS A 346 13.21 -2.59 18.83
N ASN A 347 14.51 -2.88 18.89
CA ASN A 347 15.46 -2.50 17.83
C ASN A 347 15.26 -3.28 16.54
N LEU A 348 14.65 -4.47 16.61
CA LEU A 348 14.23 -5.29 15.47
C LEU A 348 12.85 -4.89 14.92
N GLY A 349 12.26 -3.79 15.42
CA GLY A 349 11.02 -3.23 14.91
C GLY A 349 9.74 -3.70 15.61
N PHE A 350 9.81 -4.64 16.57
CA PHE A 350 8.64 -5.09 17.32
C PHE A 350 8.15 -4.03 18.31
N GLY A 351 6.83 -3.97 18.52
CA GLY A 351 6.21 -3.01 19.45
C GLY A 351 6.18 -1.57 18.91
N LYS A 352 6.37 -1.34 17.62
CA LYS A 352 6.34 -0.04 16.96
C LYS A 352 5.39 -0.03 15.78
N ASN A 353 4.64 1.06 15.64
CA ASN A 353 3.90 1.34 14.41
C ASN A 353 4.87 1.65 13.26
N LEU A 354 4.51 1.24 12.05
CA LEU A 354 5.20 1.58 10.82
C LEU A 354 4.28 2.44 9.96
N GLU A 355 4.72 3.62 9.56
CA GLU A 355 4.02 4.46 8.61
C GLU A 355 4.52 4.16 7.19
N LEU A 356 3.68 3.52 6.39
CA LEU A 356 4.00 3.12 5.01
C LEU A 356 3.78 4.24 4.00
N SER A 357 2.88 5.15 4.32
CA SER A 357 2.55 6.38 3.58
C SER A 357 1.73 7.29 4.49
N PRO A 358 1.52 8.58 4.17
CA PRO A 358 0.79 9.51 5.02
C PRO A 358 -0.56 8.96 5.49
N GLY A 359 -0.68 8.73 6.80
CA GLY A 359 -1.89 8.18 7.43
C GLY A 359 -2.14 6.68 7.21
N MET A 360 -1.26 5.96 6.52
CA MET A 360 -1.29 4.49 6.43
C MET A 360 -0.32 3.92 7.46
N ILE A 361 -0.82 3.66 8.64
CA ILE A 361 -0.04 3.22 9.79
C ILE A 361 -0.40 1.76 10.10
N SER A 362 0.62 0.92 10.34
CA SER A 362 0.41 -0.46 10.80
C SER A 362 0.09 -0.50 12.29
N ASP A 363 -0.44 -1.62 12.77
CA ASP A 363 -0.46 -1.91 14.19
C ASP A 363 0.97 -1.96 14.74
N SER A 364 1.11 -1.65 16.04
CA SER A 364 2.40 -1.76 16.75
C SER A 364 2.75 -3.20 17.12
N GLY A 365 1.81 -4.12 17.04
CA GLY A 365 1.93 -5.37 17.74
C GLY A 365 1.82 -5.17 19.27
N ASN A 366 2.22 -6.19 20.02
CA ASN A 366 2.30 -6.09 21.46
C ASN A 366 3.58 -6.76 21.98
N LEU A 367 4.29 -6.08 22.89
CA LEU A 367 5.40 -6.63 23.64
C LEU A 367 5.03 -6.66 25.13
N PRO A 368 5.48 -7.66 25.89
CA PRO A 368 5.33 -7.63 27.35
C PRO A 368 6.08 -6.42 27.94
N ASN A 369 5.63 -5.94 29.10
CA ASN A 369 6.38 -4.95 29.85
C ASN A 369 7.55 -5.61 30.62
N LEU A 370 8.48 -4.79 31.14
CA LEU A 370 9.66 -5.31 31.86
C LEU A 370 9.29 -6.04 33.16
N GLU A 371 8.24 -5.60 33.85
CA GLU A 371 7.78 -6.22 35.08
C GLU A 371 7.21 -7.63 34.82
N ASP A 372 6.46 -7.80 33.74
CA ASP A 372 5.98 -9.12 33.32
C ASP A 372 7.11 -10.11 33.04
N LEU A 373 8.25 -9.62 32.52
CA LEU A 373 9.40 -10.48 32.20
C LEU A 373 10.25 -10.85 33.42
N LYS A 374 9.95 -10.32 34.61
CA LYS A 374 10.51 -10.81 35.89
C LYS A 374 9.90 -12.14 36.31
N ASP A 375 8.69 -12.41 35.85
CA ASP A 375 8.05 -13.72 36.04
C ASP A 375 8.69 -14.74 35.09
N GLU A 376 9.22 -15.83 35.69
CA GLU A 376 9.99 -16.84 34.96
C GLU A 376 9.18 -17.52 33.86
N LYS A 377 7.89 -17.76 34.08
CA LYS A 377 6.98 -18.38 33.11
C LYS A 377 6.64 -17.44 31.96
N LYS A 378 6.32 -16.17 32.26
CA LYS A 378 6.06 -15.17 31.22
C LYS A 378 7.31 -14.94 30.35
N MET A 379 8.48 -14.89 30.97
CA MET A 379 9.76 -14.80 30.28
C MET A 379 10.00 -16.04 29.39
N ALA A 380 9.73 -17.22 29.90
CA ALA A 380 9.83 -18.46 29.13
C ALA A 380 8.86 -18.46 27.94
N MET A 381 7.58 -18.08 28.13
CA MET A 381 6.61 -17.98 27.05
C MET A 381 7.03 -16.96 26.00
N PHE A 382 7.50 -15.81 26.40
CA PHE A 382 8.01 -14.78 25.49
C PHE A 382 9.19 -15.28 24.67
N SER A 383 10.09 -16.09 25.25
CA SER A 383 11.29 -16.61 24.58
C SER A 383 11.00 -17.47 23.34
N PHE A 384 9.85 -18.13 23.27
CA PHE A 384 9.44 -18.91 22.10
C PHE A 384 8.23 -18.31 21.36
N GLY A 385 7.90 -17.04 21.66
CA GLY A 385 6.94 -16.26 20.90
C GLY A 385 5.48 -16.44 21.32
N GLN A 386 5.23 -16.79 22.56
CA GLN A 386 3.91 -16.96 23.14
C GLN A 386 3.61 -15.89 24.21
N GLY A 387 2.46 -15.99 24.87
CA GLY A 387 1.99 -15.01 25.84
C GLY A 387 1.35 -13.80 25.15
N SER A 388 1.72 -12.59 25.60
CA SER A 388 1.13 -11.35 25.08
C SER A 388 1.78 -10.83 23.77
N LEU A 389 2.77 -11.56 23.24
CA LEU A 389 3.48 -11.14 22.03
C LEU A 389 2.55 -11.18 20.80
N MET A 390 2.43 -10.03 20.13
CA MET A 390 1.78 -9.92 18.82
C MET A 390 2.68 -9.12 17.88
N ALA A 391 2.67 -9.48 16.60
CA ALA A 391 3.44 -8.81 15.57
C ALA A 391 2.69 -8.74 14.24
N THR A 392 3.02 -7.75 13.41
CA THR A 392 2.49 -7.64 12.05
C THR A 392 3.37 -8.39 11.06
N PRO A 393 2.85 -8.84 9.91
CA PRO A 393 3.65 -9.36 8.80
C PRO A 393 4.78 -8.40 8.36
N LEU A 394 4.56 -7.09 8.46
CA LEU A 394 5.60 -6.08 8.18
C LEU A 394 6.78 -6.15 9.15
N GLN A 395 6.52 -6.27 10.45
CA GLN A 395 7.58 -6.40 11.46
C GLN A 395 8.37 -7.70 11.26
N VAL A 396 7.68 -8.78 10.91
CA VAL A 396 8.32 -10.07 10.58
C VAL A 396 9.19 -9.93 9.32
N ALA A 397 8.73 -9.22 8.28
CA ALA A 397 9.52 -8.96 7.08
C ALA A 397 10.80 -8.17 7.40
N GLY A 398 10.72 -7.15 8.27
CA GLY A 398 11.89 -6.40 8.75
C GLY A 398 12.92 -7.29 9.45
N LEU A 399 12.47 -8.24 10.31
CA LEU A 399 13.35 -9.22 10.95
C LEU A 399 14.04 -10.13 9.94
N ILE A 400 13.29 -10.71 8.98
CA ILE A 400 13.85 -11.63 7.99
C ILE A 400 14.80 -10.89 7.06
N ASN A 401 14.45 -9.67 6.63
CA ASN A 401 15.33 -8.83 5.83
C ASN A 401 16.65 -8.53 6.55
N LEU A 402 16.59 -8.17 7.84
CA LEU A 402 17.78 -7.91 8.66
C LEU A 402 18.69 -9.17 8.73
N ILE A 403 18.10 -10.34 8.96
CA ILE A 403 18.87 -11.60 9.00
C ILE A 403 19.53 -11.85 7.64
N SER A 404 18.82 -11.67 6.54
CA SER A 404 19.29 -11.93 5.18
C SER A 404 20.36 -10.95 4.71
N CYS A 405 20.35 -9.69 5.19
CA CYS A 405 21.30 -8.63 4.77
C CYS A 405 22.43 -8.37 5.78
N GLY A 406 22.73 -9.31 6.70
CA GLY A 406 23.91 -9.22 7.56
C GLY A 406 23.76 -8.31 8.78
N GLY A 407 22.55 -8.13 9.29
CA GLY A 407 22.27 -7.50 10.60
C GLY A 407 21.98 -6.01 10.59
N VAL A 408 21.70 -5.46 9.41
CA VAL A 408 21.24 -4.07 9.25
C VAL A 408 19.71 -4.06 9.14
N TYR A 409 19.06 -3.33 10.05
CA TYR A 409 17.61 -3.17 10.04
C TYR A 409 17.21 -2.07 9.05
N HIS A 410 16.33 -2.42 8.13
CA HIS A 410 15.63 -1.53 7.24
C HIS A 410 14.13 -1.64 7.50
N GLU A 411 13.46 -0.53 7.66
CA GLU A 411 12.00 -0.52 7.73
C GLU A 411 11.41 -0.93 6.37
N PRO A 412 10.30 -1.70 6.36
CA PRO A 412 9.58 -2.01 5.12
C PRO A 412 9.15 -0.73 4.38
N LYS A 413 9.45 -0.65 3.08
CA LYS A 413 9.23 0.53 2.24
C LYS A 413 8.18 0.25 1.19
N LEU A 414 7.11 1.05 1.18
CA LEU A 414 6.03 0.93 0.22
C LEU A 414 6.14 1.99 -0.89
N VAL A 415 6.25 3.26 -0.53
CA VAL A 415 6.30 4.38 -1.46
C VAL A 415 7.73 4.61 -1.92
N LYS A 416 7.98 4.65 -3.23
CA LYS A 416 9.29 4.96 -3.80
C LYS A 416 9.49 6.46 -3.92
N GLY A 417 8.45 7.18 -4.38
CA GLY A 417 8.49 8.62 -4.55
C GLY A 417 7.27 9.18 -5.27
N ILE A 418 7.32 10.48 -5.50
CA ILE A 418 6.29 11.27 -6.17
C ILE A 418 6.81 11.69 -7.54
N ILE A 419 5.99 11.55 -8.57
CA ILE A 419 6.22 12.08 -9.90
C ILE A 419 5.48 13.42 -9.97
N ASN A 420 6.21 14.51 -10.12
CA ASN A 420 5.65 15.85 -10.25
C ASN A 420 5.10 16.11 -11.66
N LYS A 421 4.31 17.20 -11.83
CA LYS A 421 3.70 17.59 -13.11
C LYS A 421 4.72 17.86 -14.23
N ASP A 422 5.91 18.30 -13.88
CA ASP A 422 7.02 18.53 -14.82
C ASP A 422 7.79 17.26 -15.19
N GLY A 423 7.36 16.10 -14.65
CA GLY A 423 8.03 14.81 -14.82
C GLY A 423 9.22 14.59 -13.88
N SER A 424 9.56 15.56 -13.03
CA SER A 424 10.59 15.38 -12.01
C SER A 424 10.17 14.33 -10.98
N PHE A 425 11.15 13.64 -10.41
CA PHE A 425 10.92 12.58 -9.42
C PHE A 425 11.49 12.99 -8.06
N GLU A 426 10.63 12.96 -7.05
CA GLU A 426 10.98 13.22 -5.66
C GLU A 426 10.96 11.93 -4.86
N ASN A 427 12.11 11.52 -4.29
CA ASN A 427 12.22 10.33 -3.47
C ASN A 427 11.43 10.48 -2.18
N TYR A 428 10.72 9.40 -1.78
CA TYR A 428 10.08 9.34 -0.48
C TYR A 428 11.13 9.11 0.62
N HIS A 429 11.00 9.84 1.72
CA HIS A 429 11.98 9.79 2.81
C HIS A 429 11.65 8.65 3.78
N PHE A 430 12.67 7.89 4.14
CA PHE A 430 12.61 6.81 5.12
C PHE A 430 13.69 7.01 6.19
N ASN A 431 13.50 6.38 7.35
CA ASN A 431 14.51 6.32 8.37
C ASN A 431 15.80 5.65 7.85
N LEU A 432 16.93 6.16 8.32
CA LEU A 432 18.23 5.58 7.97
C LEU A 432 18.36 4.16 8.53
N PRO A 433 18.96 3.23 7.76
CA PRO A 433 19.18 1.87 8.23
C PRO A 433 20.14 1.84 9.41
N LYS A 434 19.90 0.91 10.35
CA LYS A 434 20.69 0.78 11.57
C LYS A 434 21.20 -0.65 11.74
N ARG A 435 22.51 -0.82 12.02
CA ARG A 435 23.04 -2.12 12.41
C ARG A 435 22.51 -2.49 13.81
N VAL A 436 21.87 -3.65 13.91
CA VAL A 436 21.26 -4.17 15.15
C VAL A 436 21.95 -5.45 15.59
N LEU A 437 22.36 -6.31 14.64
CA LEU A 437 23.06 -7.56 14.93
C LEU A 437 24.47 -7.56 14.30
N LYS A 438 25.38 -8.32 14.89
CA LYS A 438 26.66 -8.62 14.27
C LYS A 438 26.47 -9.51 13.04
N PHE A 439 27.30 -9.34 12.04
CA PHE A 439 27.28 -10.16 10.82
C PHE A 439 27.34 -11.66 11.17
N LYS A 440 28.24 -12.06 12.06
CA LYS A 440 28.41 -13.46 12.49
C LYS A 440 27.12 -14.04 13.10
N THR A 441 26.36 -13.26 13.85
CA THR A 441 25.07 -13.68 14.42
C THR A 441 24.07 -13.99 13.33
N THR A 442 24.00 -13.16 12.29
CA THR A 442 23.08 -13.40 11.18
C THR A 442 23.48 -14.62 10.35
N GLU A 443 24.76 -14.91 10.18
CA GLU A 443 25.21 -16.13 9.49
C GLU A 443 24.77 -17.40 10.24
N TYR A 444 24.82 -17.40 11.58
CA TYR A 444 24.27 -18.51 12.35
C TYR A 444 22.74 -18.62 12.15
N LEU A 445 22.01 -17.52 12.24
CA LEU A 445 20.55 -17.53 12.06
C LEU A 445 20.15 -17.99 10.66
N LYS A 446 20.85 -17.55 9.61
CA LYS A 446 20.67 -18.01 8.23
C LYS A 446 20.85 -19.53 8.14
N LYS A 447 21.93 -20.05 8.72
CA LYS A 447 22.20 -21.49 8.78
C LYS A 447 21.07 -22.24 9.48
N PHE A 448 20.63 -21.79 10.65
CA PHE A 448 19.53 -22.41 11.40
C PHE A 448 18.21 -22.45 10.62
N MET A 449 17.91 -21.36 9.91
CA MET A 449 16.75 -21.28 9.03
C MET A 449 16.89 -22.21 7.81
N ARG A 450 18.12 -22.39 7.29
CA ARG A 450 18.40 -23.35 6.21
C ARG A 450 18.17 -24.79 6.69
N THR A 451 18.70 -25.15 7.85
CA THR A 451 18.50 -26.48 8.47
C THR A 451 17.00 -26.76 8.72
N SER A 452 16.22 -25.72 9.09
CA SER A 452 14.75 -25.86 9.23
C SER A 452 14.08 -26.32 7.93
N ILE A 453 14.54 -25.84 6.77
CA ILE A 453 14.00 -26.24 5.45
C ILE A 453 14.51 -27.62 5.03
N ILE A 454 15.77 -27.96 5.31
CA ILE A 454 16.36 -29.22 4.86
C ILE A 454 15.78 -30.41 5.65
N SER A 455 15.79 -30.32 6.98
CA SER A 455 15.49 -31.43 7.87
C SER A 455 14.52 -31.13 9.01
N GLY A 456 14.08 -29.86 9.13
CA GLY A 456 13.24 -29.41 10.22
C GLY A 456 11.76 -29.24 9.85
N THR A 457 11.09 -28.33 10.61
CA THR A 457 9.65 -28.07 10.48
C THR A 457 9.29 -27.40 9.16
N GLY A 458 10.23 -26.82 8.43
CA GLY A 458 10.05 -26.13 7.15
C GLY A 458 10.23 -27.02 5.92
N LYS A 459 10.39 -28.33 6.04
CA LYS A 459 10.72 -29.25 4.92
C LYS A 459 9.79 -29.16 3.70
N TYR A 460 8.53 -28.78 3.90
CA TYR A 460 7.56 -28.60 2.81
C TYR A 460 7.82 -27.35 1.94
N ALA A 461 8.68 -26.43 2.43
CA ALA A 461 9.15 -25.29 1.65
C ALA A 461 10.43 -25.59 0.85
N ASN A 462 11.00 -26.81 1.00
CA ASN A 462 12.20 -27.18 0.26
C ASN A 462 11.90 -27.32 -1.23
N SER A 463 12.80 -26.78 -2.05
CA SER A 463 12.70 -26.78 -3.52
C SER A 463 14.00 -27.33 -4.11
N SER A 464 13.88 -28.03 -5.25
CA SER A 464 15.01 -28.41 -6.09
C SER A 464 15.43 -27.30 -7.08
N ILE A 465 14.61 -26.25 -7.20
CA ILE A 465 14.82 -25.17 -8.17
C ILE A 465 15.51 -23.96 -7.50
N ILE A 466 15.15 -23.66 -6.27
CA ILE A 466 15.69 -22.53 -5.51
C ILE A 466 16.27 -22.99 -4.18
N SER A 467 17.41 -22.43 -3.80
CA SER A 467 17.90 -22.53 -2.43
C SER A 467 17.18 -21.50 -1.56
N SER A 468 16.68 -21.89 -0.39
CA SER A 468 15.95 -20.99 0.51
C SER A 468 16.22 -21.32 1.96
N ALA A 469 15.90 -20.38 2.85
CA ALA A 469 15.94 -20.56 4.29
C ALA A 469 14.69 -19.95 4.91
N ALA A 470 14.03 -20.65 5.85
CA ALA A 470 12.84 -20.14 6.48
C ALA A 470 12.61 -20.72 7.88
N LYS A 471 11.75 -20.05 8.64
CA LYS A 471 11.23 -20.50 9.93
C LYS A 471 9.72 -20.57 9.88
N THR A 472 9.16 -21.69 10.33
CA THR A 472 7.73 -21.90 10.46
C THR A 472 7.23 -21.58 11.87
N SER A 473 5.97 -21.24 11.98
CA SER A 473 5.28 -21.12 13.27
C SER A 473 3.85 -21.66 13.18
N THR A 474 3.38 -22.19 14.28
CA THR A 474 1.97 -22.41 14.60
C THR A 474 1.74 -21.66 15.91
N ALA A 475 1.04 -20.54 15.83
CA ALA A 475 0.85 -19.63 16.96
C ALA A 475 -0.53 -19.83 17.57
N GLU A 476 -0.59 -20.15 18.85
CA GLU A 476 -1.86 -20.25 19.60
C GLU A 476 -2.43 -18.85 19.82
N THR A 477 -3.73 -18.67 19.52
CA THR A 477 -4.41 -17.37 19.71
C THR A 477 -4.99 -17.21 21.11
N GLY A 478 -5.15 -18.32 21.84
CA GLY A 478 -5.89 -18.36 23.09
C GLY A 478 -7.43 -18.40 22.89
N MET A 479 -7.91 -18.32 21.67
CA MET A 479 -9.33 -18.42 21.33
C MET A 479 -9.73 -19.86 21.00
N PHE A 480 -11.02 -20.15 21.14
CA PHE A 480 -11.61 -21.44 20.83
C PHE A 480 -12.82 -21.22 19.93
N GLU A 481 -13.02 -22.10 18.95
CA GLU A 481 -14.21 -22.18 18.12
C GLU A 481 -14.71 -23.63 18.12
N ASN A 482 -15.97 -23.86 18.43
CA ASN A 482 -16.56 -25.19 18.55
C ASN A 482 -15.77 -26.17 19.46
N GLY A 483 -15.08 -25.65 20.49
CA GLY A 483 -14.26 -26.44 21.42
C GLY A 483 -12.85 -26.75 20.93
N GLU A 484 -12.51 -26.37 19.69
CA GLU A 484 -11.15 -26.47 19.13
C GLU A 484 -10.36 -25.17 19.29
N ARG A 485 -9.05 -25.30 19.51
CA ARG A 485 -8.15 -24.13 19.59
C ARG A 485 -7.97 -23.50 18.23
N ILE A 486 -8.08 -22.19 18.18
CA ILE A 486 -7.76 -21.41 16.99
C ILE A 486 -6.26 -21.13 16.98
N ASN A 487 -5.60 -21.53 15.90
CA ASN A 487 -4.18 -21.25 15.66
C ASN A 487 -3.98 -20.46 14.38
N HIS A 488 -2.85 -19.76 14.28
CA HIS A 488 -2.39 -19.13 13.05
C HIS A 488 -1.12 -19.81 12.56
N SER A 489 -1.09 -20.12 11.27
CA SER A 489 0.06 -20.71 10.61
C SER A 489 0.92 -19.62 9.95
N TRP A 490 2.24 -19.72 10.17
CA TRP A 490 3.20 -18.82 9.56
C TRP A 490 4.37 -19.56 8.93
N ILE A 491 4.92 -18.93 7.89
CA ILE A 491 6.29 -19.16 7.42
C ILE A 491 6.90 -17.81 7.05
N ALA A 492 8.15 -17.61 7.45
CA ALA A 492 8.91 -16.43 7.08
C ALA A 492 10.34 -16.82 6.72
N GLY A 493 10.84 -16.37 5.58
CA GLY A 493 12.13 -16.75 5.06
C GLY A 493 12.58 -15.93 3.87
N PHE A 494 13.68 -16.35 3.25
CA PHE A 494 14.30 -15.66 2.13
C PHE A 494 14.88 -16.64 1.10
N PHE A 495 15.10 -16.15 -0.10
CA PHE A 495 15.76 -16.87 -1.20
C PHE A 495 16.44 -15.88 -2.16
N PRO A 496 17.50 -16.32 -2.95
CA PRO A 496 18.30 -17.53 -2.72
C PRO A 496 18.99 -17.52 -1.35
N PHE A 497 19.43 -18.70 -0.86
CA PHE A 497 20.11 -18.78 0.44
C PHE A 497 21.49 -18.13 0.40
N GLU A 498 22.25 -18.38 -0.66
CA GLU A 498 23.64 -17.93 -0.81
C GLU A 498 23.75 -16.42 -1.00
N ASN A 499 22.84 -15.85 -1.79
CA ASN A 499 22.75 -14.41 -2.06
C ASN A 499 21.30 -13.96 -1.97
N PRO A 500 20.81 -13.65 -0.77
CA PRO A 500 19.41 -13.32 -0.54
C PRO A 500 18.93 -12.13 -1.38
N LYS A 501 17.86 -12.33 -2.13
CA LYS A 501 17.26 -11.31 -2.99
C LYS A 501 15.84 -10.93 -2.57
N TYR A 502 15.07 -11.92 -2.09
CA TYR A 502 13.69 -11.70 -1.66
C TYR A 502 13.43 -12.36 -0.30
N CYS A 503 12.67 -11.67 0.53
CA CYS A 503 12.05 -12.23 1.73
C CYS A 503 10.57 -12.47 1.46
N ILE A 504 10.02 -13.56 1.99
CA ILE A 504 8.60 -13.89 1.93
C ILE A 504 8.10 -14.13 3.35
N VAL A 505 6.98 -13.50 3.69
CA VAL A 505 6.22 -13.75 4.93
C VAL A 505 4.81 -14.16 4.55
N ILE A 506 4.36 -15.31 5.07
CA ILE A 506 3.02 -15.85 4.85
C ILE A 506 2.37 -16.08 6.21
N LEU A 507 1.14 -15.58 6.35
CA LEU A 507 0.23 -15.82 7.45
C LEU A 507 -1.05 -16.46 6.91
N VAL A 508 -1.51 -17.52 7.54
CA VAL A 508 -2.82 -18.13 7.30
C VAL A 508 -3.57 -18.19 8.63
N GLU A 509 -4.73 -17.52 8.70
CA GLU A 509 -5.60 -17.54 9.87
C GLU A 509 -6.31 -18.89 10.01
N ASN A 510 -6.66 -19.25 11.25
CA ASN A 510 -7.45 -20.44 11.60
C ASN A 510 -6.89 -21.70 10.94
N SER A 511 -5.59 -21.94 11.13
CA SER A 511 -4.86 -22.99 10.46
C SER A 511 -3.82 -23.61 11.38
N ASP A 512 -3.71 -24.93 11.33
CA ASP A 512 -2.71 -25.70 12.07
C ASP A 512 -1.55 -26.14 11.18
N GLN A 513 -0.39 -26.36 11.80
CA GLN A 513 0.82 -26.88 11.17
C GLN A 513 1.40 -25.97 10.06
N GLY A 514 1.91 -24.80 10.48
CA GLY A 514 2.48 -23.77 9.57
C GLY A 514 3.41 -24.30 8.48
N GLY A 515 4.22 -25.31 8.75
CA GLY A 515 5.09 -25.93 7.75
C GLY A 515 4.32 -26.60 6.61
N LYS A 516 3.27 -27.36 6.92
CA LYS A 516 2.46 -28.07 5.92
C LYS A 516 1.58 -27.15 5.09
N VAL A 517 1.03 -26.11 5.72
CA VAL A 517 0.11 -25.17 5.07
C VAL A 517 0.87 -24.10 4.31
N CYS A 518 1.78 -23.39 4.97
CA CYS A 518 2.49 -22.25 4.37
C CYS A 518 3.71 -22.67 3.53
N GLY A 519 4.31 -23.85 3.80
CA GLY A 519 5.51 -24.32 3.11
C GLY A 519 5.37 -24.46 1.60
N PRO A 520 4.34 -25.18 1.08
CA PRO A 520 4.09 -25.30 -0.35
C PRO A 520 3.84 -23.94 -1.04
N ILE A 521 3.14 -23.02 -0.36
CA ILE A 521 2.87 -21.66 -0.87
C ILE A 521 4.17 -20.87 -1.00
N PHE A 522 5.02 -20.91 0.05
CA PHE A 522 6.34 -20.27 0.04
C PHE A 522 7.19 -20.79 -1.11
N LYS A 523 7.25 -22.11 -1.28
CA LYS A 523 7.97 -22.77 -2.36
C LYS A 523 7.51 -22.31 -3.73
N GLU A 524 6.19 -22.39 -4.01
CA GLU A 524 5.63 -22.03 -5.31
C GLU A 524 5.86 -20.55 -5.66
N ILE A 525 5.69 -19.66 -4.69
CA ILE A 525 5.95 -18.23 -4.88
C ILE A 525 7.43 -18.02 -5.21
N GLY A 526 8.34 -18.60 -4.44
CA GLY A 526 9.79 -18.47 -4.66
C GLY A 526 10.22 -18.98 -6.03
N GLU A 527 9.75 -20.16 -6.44
CA GLU A 527 10.04 -20.76 -7.74
C GLU A 527 9.53 -19.93 -8.92
N LYS A 528 8.33 -19.31 -8.79
CA LYS A 528 7.81 -18.45 -9.86
C LYS A 528 8.53 -17.12 -9.94
N ILE A 529 8.85 -16.50 -8.80
CA ILE A 529 9.59 -15.22 -8.77
C ILE A 529 11.01 -15.41 -9.32
N SER A 530 11.68 -16.50 -9.00
CA SER A 530 13.06 -16.76 -9.46
C SER A 530 13.20 -16.75 -10.98
N LYS A 531 12.15 -17.15 -11.73
CA LYS A 531 12.13 -17.14 -13.21
C LYS A 531 12.22 -15.73 -13.83
N PHE A 532 11.93 -14.68 -13.07
CA PHE A 532 12.03 -13.30 -13.53
C PHE A 532 13.31 -12.60 -13.08
N SER A 533 14.12 -13.29 -12.27
CA SER A 533 15.32 -12.71 -11.66
C SER A 533 16.62 -13.09 -12.37
N ASN A 534 16.50 -13.93 -13.40
CA ASN A 534 17.59 -14.35 -14.28
C ASN A 534 17.64 -13.49 -15.54
#